data_05a2944a4202217ea851d20400f92428
#
_entry.id   05a2944a4202217ea851d20400f92428
#
_cell.length_a   1.000
_cell.length_b   1.000
_cell.length_c   1.000
_cell.angle_alpha   90.00
_cell.angle_beta   90.00
_cell.angle_gamma   90.00
#
_symmetry.space_group_name_H-M   'P 1'
#
loop_
_entity.id
_entity.type
_entity.pdbx_description
1 polymer ?
#
loop_
_entity_poly.entity_id
_entity_poly.type
_entity_poly.pdbx_seq_one_letter_code
_entity_poly.pdbx_strand_id
1 'polypeptide(L)'
;MAFAISAMMSCEIETSGNGDLDGFWHLVRVDTLSTGGMCDMSGRRVFWSVQVGILNATDYDRYHKGYLFHFDKTDSSLHIFDPYKDNRTEGDIKIEDPSELYHLGINAIDETFTIEQLEGSRMILATDVLRLSFKKM
;
A
#
# COMPACT_ATOMS: atom_id res chain seq x y z
N MET A 1 37.78 10.20 13.36
CA MET A 1 37.17 10.29 14.25
C MET A 1 35.81 10.55 13.95
N ALA A 2 35.08 10.67 14.48
CA ALA A 2 33.73 10.72 14.34
C ALA A 2 33.24 11.41 13.20
N PHE A 3 34.04 11.98 12.34
CA PHE A 3 33.54 12.71 11.40
C PHE A 3 33.06 12.06 10.23
N ALA A 4 33.58 10.96 9.89
CA ALA A 4 33.11 10.25 8.78
C ALA A 4 31.71 9.85 8.98
N ILE A 5 31.28 9.83 10.14
CA ILE A 5 30.00 9.44 10.43
C ILE A 5 28.99 10.33 9.92
N SER A 6 29.29 11.59 9.79
CA SER A 6 28.28 12.49 9.35
C SER A 6 27.83 12.24 7.95
N ALA A 7 28.66 11.67 7.15
CA ALA A 7 28.27 11.41 5.80
C ALA A 7 27.23 10.32 5.74
N MET A 8 27.30 9.43 6.65
CA MET A 8 26.37 8.36 6.62
C MET A 8 25.03 8.83 7.02
N MET A 9 24.98 9.80 7.87
CA MET A 9 23.73 10.30 8.27
C MET A 9 22.98 10.95 7.17
N SER A 10 23.69 11.52 6.27
CA SER A 10 23.05 12.14 5.15
C SER A 10 22.27 11.15 4.36
N CYS A 11 22.73 9.95 4.22
CA CYS A 11 22.01 8.94 3.51
C CYS A 11 20.75 8.57 4.23
N GLU A 12 20.80 8.54 5.52
CA GLU A 12 19.64 8.20 6.25
C GLU A 12 18.58 9.25 6.17
N ILE A 13 18.97 10.47 6.06
CA ILE A 13 18.04 11.53 5.93
C ILE A 13 17.21 11.41 4.70
N GLU A 14 17.77 10.80 3.69
CA GLU A 14 17.06 10.64 2.46
C GLU A 14 15.97 9.59 2.52
N THR A 15 15.95 8.76 3.51
CA THR A 15 14.92 7.76 3.58
C THR A 15 13.63 8.41 4.02
N SER A 16 12.55 7.86 3.62
CA SER A 16 11.25 8.38 3.95
C SER A 16 10.80 8.02 5.36
N GLY A 17 11.52 7.14 6.05
CA GLY A 17 11.09 6.61 7.32
C GLY A 17 10.13 5.45 7.18
N ASN A 18 9.83 5.01 5.96
CA ASN A 18 8.92 3.91 5.71
C ASN A 18 9.59 2.54 5.75
N GLY A 19 10.93 2.50 5.78
CA GLY A 19 11.67 1.25 5.83
C GLY A 19 11.36 0.37 4.63
N ASP A 20 11.11 -0.89 4.88
CA ASP A 20 10.83 -1.87 3.83
C ASP A 20 9.50 -1.62 3.13
N LEU A 21 8.65 -0.76 3.65
CA LEU A 21 7.37 -0.47 3.03
C LEU A 21 7.52 0.24 1.68
N ASP A 22 8.54 1.06 1.53
CA ASP A 22 8.76 1.77 0.26
C ASP A 22 8.95 0.78 -0.87
N GLY A 23 8.37 1.06 -2.00
CA GLY A 23 8.56 0.26 -3.19
C GLY A 23 7.27 0.03 -3.96
N PHE A 24 7.37 -0.91 -4.90
CA PHE A 24 6.29 -1.26 -5.80
C PHE A 24 5.87 -2.69 -5.48
N TRP A 25 4.66 -2.85 -4.97
CA TRP A 25 4.18 -4.11 -4.45
C TRP A 25 3.07 -4.69 -5.33
N HIS A 26 3.22 -5.93 -5.72
CA HIS A 26 2.20 -6.66 -6.48
C HIS A 26 1.30 -7.43 -5.50
N LEU A 27 0.00 -7.16 -5.53
CA LEU A 27 -0.96 -7.91 -4.73
C LEU A 27 -1.16 -9.27 -5.41
N VAL A 28 -0.66 -10.33 -4.76
CA VAL A 28 -0.65 -11.66 -5.37
C VAL A 28 -1.71 -12.61 -4.80
N ARG A 29 -2.27 -12.28 -3.64
CA ARG A 29 -3.25 -13.16 -3.00
C ARG A 29 -4.12 -12.38 -2.04
N VAL A 30 -5.41 -12.71 -2.02
CA VAL A 30 -6.36 -12.16 -1.05
C VAL A 30 -7.09 -13.33 -0.40
N ASP A 31 -7.02 -13.40 0.93
CA ASP A 31 -7.77 -14.39 1.71
C ASP A 31 -8.93 -13.70 2.40
N THR A 32 -10.13 -14.29 2.32
CA THR A 32 -11.30 -13.80 3.05
C THR A 32 -11.39 -14.60 4.35
N LEU A 33 -11.15 -13.93 5.46
CA LEU A 33 -10.94 -14.61 6.74
C LEU A 33 -12.19 -15.28 7.28
N SER A 34 -13.35 -14.70 7.04
CA SER A 34 -14.60 -15.28 7.59
C SER A 34 -15.01 -16.58 6.90
N THR A 35 -14.64 -16.76 5.64
CA THR A 35 -15.08 -17.94 4.88
C THR A 35 -13.94 -18.90 4.59
N GLY A 36 -12.69 -18.47 4.79
CA GLY A 36 -11.54 -19.24 4.37
C GLY A 36 -11.31 -19.21 2.87
N GLY A 37 -12.06 -18.39 2.13
CA GLY A 37 -11.88 -18.28 0.69
C GLY A 37 -10.57 -17.63 0.31
N MET A 38 -10.08 -17.93 -0.87
CA MET A 38 -8.82 -17.38 -1.35
C MET A 38 -8.94 -17.00 -2.81
N CYS A 39 -8.43 -15.84 -3.17
CA CYS A 39 -8.36 -15.39 -4.53
C CYS A 39 -6.91 -15.25 -4.94
N ASP A 40 -6.51 -15.94 -5.99
CA ASP A 40 -5.18 -15.84 -6.56
C ASP A 40 -5.15 -14.60 -7.44
N MET A 41 -4.39 -13.61 -7.04
CA MET A 41 -4.27 -12.36 -7.75
C MET A 41 -2.99 -12.25 -8.56
N SER A 42 -2.20 -13.32 -8.64
CA SER A 42 -0.90 -13.28 -9.30
C SER A 42 -1.00 -12.97 -10.79
N GLY A 43 -2.12 -13.31 -11.42
CA GLY A 43 -2.36 -13.00 -12.82
C GLY A 43 -3.05 -11.65 -13.05
N ARG A 44 -3.41 -10.94 -11.98
CA ARG A 44 -4.02 -9.63 -12.07
C ARG A 44 -2.96 -8.55 -11.87
N ARG A 45 -3.19 -7.41 -12.44
CA ARG A 45 -2.21 -6.32 -12.37
C ARG A 45 -2.62 -5.26 -11.35
N VAL A 46 -2.75 -5.68 -10.11
CA VAL A 46 -3.07 -4.80 -8.99
C VAL A 46 -1.80 -4.54 -8.20
N PHE A 47 -1.39 -3.29 -8.12
CA PHE A 47 -0.15 -2.90 -7.48
C PHE A 47 -0.37 -1.76 -6.51
N TRP A 48 0.34 -1.79 -5.40
CA TRP A 48 0.41 -0.69 -4.46
C TRP A 48 1.85 -0.16 -4.48
N SER A 49 2.02 1.10 -4.76
CA SER A 49 3.35 1.68 -4.68
C SER A 49 3.40 2.68 -3.54
N VAL A 50 4.48 2.65 -2.79
CA VAL A 50 4.66 3.51 -1.62
C VAL A 50 5.90 4.35 -1.83
N GLN A 51 5.74 5.66 -1.74
CA GLN A 51 6.84 6.55 -1.94
C GLN A 51 6.64 7.79 -1.07
N VAL A 52 7.56 8.05 -0.18
CA VAL A 52 7.53 9.14 0.76
C VAL A 52 6.23 9.13 1.59
N GLY A 53 5.31 9.96 1.36
CA GLY A 53 4.08 10.05 2.15
C GLY A 53 2.83 9.65 1.40
N ILE A 54 2.99 9.01 0.24
CA ILE A 54 1.85 8.66 -0.59
C ILE A 54 1.85 7.17 -0.92
N LEU A 55 0.69 6.54 -0.79
CA LEU A 55 0.45 5.19 -1.26
C LEU A 55 -0.45 5.28 -2.48
N ASN A 56 -0.03 4.69 -3.59
CA ASN A 56 -0.79 4.67 -4.83
C ASN A 56 -1.19 3.24 -5.14
N ALA A 57 -2.49 2.95 -5.13
CA ALA A 57 -3.00 1.62 -5.45
C ALA A 57 -3.64 1.69 -6.83
N THR A 58 -3.21 0.83 -7.73
CA THR A 58 -3.66 0.83 -9.12
C THR A 58 -4.03 -0.57 -9.59
N ASP A 59 -5.17 -0.68 -10.23
CA ASP A 59 -5.59 -1.90 -10.92
C ASP A 59 -5.48 -1.61 -12.41
N TYR A 60 -4.39 -2.05 -13.04
CA TYR A 60 -4.14 -1.79 -14.44
C TYR A 60 -5.09 -2.54 -15.37
N ASP A 61 -5.85 -3.49 -14.84
CA ASP A 61 -6.85 -4.21 -15.63
C ASP A 61 -8.18 -3.46 -15.68
N ARG A 62 -8.35 -2.47 -14.82
CA ARG A 62 -9.62 -1.72 -14.75
C ARG A 62 -9.45 -0.23 -14.99
N TYR A 63 -8.55 0.41 -14.29
CA TYR A 63 -8.39 1.85 -14.33
C TYR A 63 -6.90 2.16 -14.25
N HIS A 64 -6.35 2.66 -15.32
CA HIS A 64 -4.90 2.81 -15.45
C HIS A 64 -4.31 3.90 -14.57
N LYS A 65 -5.11 4.78 -14.01
CA LYS A 65 -4.63 5.80 -13.09
C LYS A 65 -4.79 5.29 -11.68
N GLY A 66 -4.00 5.78 -10.76
CA GLY A 66 -3.99 5.29 -9.41
C GLY A 66 -5.04 5.93 -8.52
N TYR A 67 -5.28 5.24 -7.42
CA TYR A 67 -6.00 5.79 -6.28
C TYR A 67 -4.94 6.14 -5.25
N LEU A 68 -4.91 7.38 -4.82
CA LEU A 68 -3.86 7.90 -3.96
C LEU A 68 -4.37 8.02 -2.53
N PHE A 69 -3.56 7.59 -1.59
CA PHE A 69 -3.91 7.62 -0.16
C PHE A 69 -2.81 8.30 0.63
N HIS A 70 -3.21 9.01 1.66
CA HIS A 70 -2.29 9.34 2.74
C HIS A 70 -2.16 8.13 3.63
N PHE A 71 -1.07 8.00 4.35
CA PHE A 71 -0.92 6.87 5.26
C PHE A 71 -0.04 7.22 6.45
N ASP A 72 -0.26 6.47 7.54
CA ASP A 72 0.59 6.47 8.72
C ASP A 72 1.03 5.03 8.98
N LYS A 73 2.29 4.83 9.27
CA LYS A 73 2.84 3.51 9.52
C LYS A 73 3.46 3.45 10.90
N THR A 74 3.18 2.36 11.63
CA THR A 74 3.91 2.00 12.84
C THR A 74 4.61 0.67 12.58
N ASP A 75 5.28 0.10 13.59
CA ASP A 75 5.93 -1.20 13.45
C ASP A 75 4.92 -2.31 13.17
N SER A 76 3.69 -2.16 13.61
CA SER A 76 2.69 -3.21 13.52
C SER A 76 1.45 -2.83 12.72
N SER A 77 1.34 -1.62 12.24
CA SER A 77 0.13 -1.21 11.53
C SER A 77 0.40 -0.26 10.38
N LEU A 78 -0.50 -0.29 9.41
CA LEU A 78 -0.52 0.63 8.28
C LEU A 78 -1.94 1.20 8.20
N HIS A 79 -2.08 2.48 8.44
CA HIS A 79 -3.35 3.19 8.34
C HIS A 79 -3.35 3.98 7.04
N ILE A 80 -4.34 3.73 6.18
CA ILE A 80 -4.50 4.47 4.92
C ILE A 80 -5.82 5.23 4.98
N PHE A 81 -5.82 6.43 4.43
CA PHE A 81 -6.97 7.32 4.54
C PHE A 81 -6.98 8.40 3.45
N ASP A 82 -8.08 9.11 3.37
CA ASP A 82 -8.28 10.21 2.41
C ASP A 82 -7.97 9.83 0.96
N PRO A 83 -8.62 8.78 0.42
CA PRO A 83 -8.33 8.37 -0.95
C PRO A 83 -8.93 9.33 -1.99
N TYR A 84 -8.22 9.48 -3.09
CA TYR A 84 -8.72 10.23 -4.22
C TYR A 84 -8.18 9.64 -5.54
N LYS A 85 -8.92 9.84 -6.62
CA LYS A 85 -8.49 9.41 -7.95
C LYS A 85 -7.51 10.43 -8.50
N ASP A 86 -6.45 9.93 -9.11
CA ASP A 86 -5.50 10.77 -9.82
C ASP A 86 -6.14 11.17 -11.15
N ASN A 87 -6.64 12.37 -11.25
CA ASN A 87 -7.27 12.87 -12.47
C ASN A 87 -6.65 14.21 -12.86
N ARG A 88 -5.80 14.17 -13.85
CA ARG A 88 -5.06 15.36 -14.25
C ARG A 88 -5.89 16.36 -15.01
N THR A 89 -6.95 15.93 -15.63
CA THR A 89 -7.79 16.79 -16.46
C THR A 89 -8.70 17.66 -15.64
N GLU A 90 -9.31 17.09 -14.63
CA GLU A 90 -10.31 17.78 -13.84
C GLU A 90 -9.90 17.99 -12.39
N GLY A 91 -8.66 17.62 -12.05
CA GLY A 91 -8.20 17.66 -10.68
C GLY A 91 -8.54 16.36 -9.97
N ASP A 92 -7.96 16.18 -8.79
CA ASP A 92 -8.14 14.94 -8.05
C ASP A 92 -9.57 14.85 -7.51
N ILE A 93 -10.15 13.70 -7.62
CA ILE A 93 -11.52 13.46 -7.21
C ILE A 93 -11.53 12.63 -5.94
N LYS A 94 -12.06 13.19 -4.86
CA LYS A 94 -12.12 12.50 -3.59
C LYS A 94 -13.02 11.29 -3.70
N ILE A 95 -12.59 10.17 -3.12
CA ILE A 95 -13.36 8.93 -3.11
C ILE A 95 -14.21 8.92 -1.85
N GLU A 96 -15.52 8.72 -2.04
CA GLU A 96 -16.45 8.66 -0.92
C GLU A 96 -17.16 7.31 -0.82
N ASP A 97 -17.16 6.54 -1.89
CA ASP A 97 -17.79 5.22 -1.91
C ASP A 97 -16.71 4.15 -1.80
N PRO A 98 -16.67 3.39 -0.69
CA PRO A 98 -15.63 2.38 -0.50
C PRO A 98 -15.68 1.27 -1.54
N SER A 99 -16.79 1.05 -2.21
CA SER A 99 -16.87 -0.01 -3.21
C SER A 99 -15.94 0.24 -4.39
N GLU A 100 -15.54 1.49 -4.61
CA GLU A 100 -14.57 1.79 -5.66
C GLU A 100 -13.19 1.23 -5.34
N LEU A 101 -12.93 0.86 -4.09
CA LEU A 101 -11.63 0.42 -3.65
C LEU A 101 -11.54 -1.10 -3.47
N TYR A 102 -12.65 -1.82 -3.59
CA TYR A 102 -12.69 -3.26 -3.29
C TYR A 102 -11.73 -4.06 -4.18
N HIS A 103 -11.62 -3.70 -5.43
CA HIS A 103 -10.75 -4.42 -6.37
C HIS A 103 -9.26 -4.23 -6.04
N LEU A 104 -8.94 -3.29 -5.18
CA LEU A 104 -7.58 -3.05 -4.74
C LEU A 104 -7.26 -3.78 -3.43
N GLY A 105 -8.24 -4.47 -2.85
CA GLY A 105 -8.08 -5.14 -1.56
C GLY A 105 -8.43 -4.23 -0.39
N ILE A 106 -9.06 -3.10 -0.63
CA ILE A 106 -9.36 -2.11 0.39
C ILE A 106 -10.87 -2.02 0.57
N ASN A 107 -11.36 -2.20 1.78
CA ASN A 107 -12.79 -2.27 2.06
C ASN A 107 -13.39 -1.01 2.68
N ALA A 108 -12.57 -0.05 3.03
CA ALA A 108 -13.07 1.17 3.67
C ALA A 108 -12.28 2.38 3.21
N ILE A 109 -12.89 3.55 3.31
CA ILE A 109 -12.25 4.82 2.98
C ILE A 109 -11.11 5.12 3.96
N ASP A 110 -11.27 4.70 5.19
CA ASP A 110 -10.29 4.86 6.25
C ASP A 110 -10.05 3.46 6.80
N GLU A 111 -8.90 2.89 6.51
CA GLU A 111 -8.64 1.49 6.82
C GLU A 111 -7.30 1.33 7.53
N THR A 112 -7.30 0.56 8.60
CA THR A 112 -6.07 0.24 9.31
C THR A 112 -5.78 -1.25 9.15
N PHE A 113 -4.63 -1.58 8.60
CA PHE A 113 -4.17 -2.95 8.45
C PHE A 113 -3.18 -3.28 9.55
N THR A 114 -3.24 -4.51 10.04
CA THR A 114 -2.15 -5.07 10.84
C THR A 114 -1.06 -5.54 9.89
N ILE A 115 0.19 -5.18 10.16
CA ILE A 115 1.32 -5.66 9.37
C ILE A 115 1.72 -7.01 9.97
N GLU A 116 1.38 -8.08 9.27
CA GLU A 116 1.75 -9.43 9.73
C GLU A 116 3.15 -9.81 9.28
N GLN A 117 3.59 -9.27 8.16
CA GLN A 117 4.94 -9.48 7.65
C GLN A 117 5.34 -8.28 6.80
N LEU A 118 6.54 -7.80 6.96
CA LEU A 118 7.10 -6.76 6.11
C LEU A 118 8.59 -6.97 6.00
N GLU A 119 9.02 -7.40 4.82
CA GLU A 119 10.43 -7.66 4.53
C GLU A 119 10.77 -6.97 3.23
N GLY A 120 11.99 -7.05 2.79
CA GLY A 120 12.40 -6.43 1.53
C GLY A 120 11.67 -6.96 0.30
N SER A 121 11.13 -8.17 0.35
CA SER A 121 10.48 -8.80 -0.81
C SER A 121 9.04 -9.22 -0.60
N ARG A 122 8.56 -9.24 0.64
CA ARG A 122 7.21 -9.72 0.95
C ARG A 122 6.52 -8.87 1.99
N MET A 123 5.22 -8.72 1.82
CA MET A 123 4.40 -8.01 2.78
C MET A 123 3.06 -8.71 2.94
N ILE A 124 2.60 -8.86 4.17
CA ILE A 124 1.27 -9.39 4.47
C ILE A 124 0.57 -8.40 5.37
N LEU A 125 -0.58 -7.94 4.92
CA LEU A 125 -1.42 -7.00 5.66
C LEU A 125 -2.76 -7.65 5.93
N ALA A 126 -3.35 -7.39 7.09
CA ALA A 126 -4.63 -7.99 7.44
C ALA A 126 -5.57 -7.01 8.13
N THR A 127 -6.86 -7.17 7.85
CA THR A 127 -7.93 -6.56 8.62
C THR A 127 -8.73 -7.71 9.25
N ASP A 128 -9.85 -7.42 9.85
CA ASP A 128 -10.74 -8.47 10.36
C ASP A 128 -11.38 -9.27 9.22
N VAL A 129 -11.39 -8.72 8.04
CA VAL A 129 -12.10 -9.30 6.90
C VAL A 129 -11.16 -9.98 5.92
N LEU A 130 -10.04 -9.37 5.62
CA LEU A 130 -9.14 -9.82 4.55
C LEU A 130 -7.70 -9.92 5.02
N ARG A 131 -6.97 -10.84 4.39
CA ARG A 131 -5.50 -10.87 4.48
C ARG A 131 -4.97 -10.67 3.06
N LEU A 132 -4.11 -9.70 2.88
CA LEU A 132 -3.54 -9.34 1.59
C LEU A 132 -2.07 -9.73 1.57
N SER A 133 -1.67 -10.49 0.56
CA SER A 133 -0.27 -10.91 0.40
C SER A 133 0.33 -10.22 -0.81
N PHE A 134 1.47 -9.61 -0.62
CA PHE A 134 2.16 -8.84 -1.66
C PHE A 134 3.58 -9.33 -1.87
N LYS A 135 4.04 -9.15 -3.09
CA LYS A 135 5.42 -9.45 -3.46
C LYS A 135 6.02 -8.16 -4.04
N LYS A 136 7.22 -7.81 -3.61
CA LYS A 136 7.88 -6.61 -4.13
C LYS A 136 8.42 -6.88 -5.54
N MET A 137 8.19 -5.94 -6.41
CA MET A 137 8.65 -6.03 -7.79
C MET A 137 10.07 -5.51 -7.96
#